data_43679c04ba0f4d64c9b400c93bf7968e
#
_entry.id   43679c04ba0f4d64c9b400c93bf7968e
#
_cell.length_a   1.000
_cell.length_b   1.000
_cell.length_c   1.000
_cell.angle_alpha   90.00
_cell.angle_beta   90.00
_cell.angle_gamma   90.00
#
_symmetry.space_group_name_H-M   'P 1'
#
loop_
_entity.id
_entity.type
_entity.pdbx_description
1 polymer ?
#
loop_
_entity_poly.entity_id
_entity_poly.type
_entity_poly.pdbx_seq_one_letter_code
_entity_poly.pdbx_strand_id
1 'polypeptide(L)'
;MKVVITGGTGFIGRRIALRLLERGALAGPDGKDVAIDELVLFDVAPPLLALPADRRLRIVTGEVSDAALMRDVVTKGTGSVFHLAAIVSGQAEADTDIGMRVNLDGTRAVLEACRALKSAPRVVFASSLAVYGGDLPAKVSEAVPLTPQTSYGGQKAIGELLINDYSRKGYIDGRALRLPTIIVRPGRPNRAASTFASSIIREPLSGVDVVCPVTRDAVMPVLSPRRVVAAFERAHDLPGDAFGYNRALQLPGISPSVGEMVEALRRVAGDAVVARIRWQPDKLIQKIVAGWPVGIDGSRAESLGIRADASVDEIIAGFIEDDLPAQKALVAAGEAGVRA
;
A
#
# COMPACT_ATOMS: atom_id res chain seq x y z
N MET A 1 -12.05 3.06 21.16
CA MET A 1 -11.45 4.20 20.43
C MET A 1 -12.00 4.29 19.01
N LYS A 2 -11.98 5.48 18.43
CA LYS A 2 -12.26 5.69 17.01
C LYS A 2 -11.00 5.49 16.19
N VAL A 3 -11.12 4.76 15.06
CA VAL A 3 -10.08 4.53 14.07
C VAL A 3 -10.51 5.10 12.72
N VAL A 4 -9.65 5.83 12.02
CA VAL A 4 -9.91 6.37 10.68
C VAL A 4 -8.96 5.74 9.69
N ILE A 5 -9.47 5.26 8.56
CA ILE A 5 -8.67 4.77 7.43
C ILE A 5 -8.99 5.64 6.22
N THR A 6 -8.07 6.49 5.78
CA THR A 6 -8.20 7.21 4.51
C THR A 6 -7.70 6.32 3.38
N GLY A 7 -8.35 6.36 2.21
CA GLY A 7 -8.18 5.29 1.21
C GLY A 7 -8.80 3.98 1.68
N GLY A 8 -9.80 4.08 2.58
CA GLY A 8 -10.36 2.97 3.34
C GLY A 8 -11.19 1.99 2.52
N THR A 9 -11.76 2.42 1.39
CA THR A 9 -12.51 1.55 0.47
C THR A 9 -11.63 0.93 -0.61
N GLY A 10 -10.38 1.43 -0.73
CA GLY A 10 -9.37 0.90 -1.63
C GLY A 10 -8.86 -0.48 -1.18
N PHE A 11 -8.04 -1.10 -2.03
CA PHE A 11 -7.60 -2.49 -1.85
C PHE A 11 -6.96 -2.78 -0.49
N ILE A 12 -5.93 -2.02 -0.09
CA ILE A 12 -5.24 -2.23 1.19
C ILE A 12 -6.08 -1.73 2.36
N GLY A 13 -6.73 -0.55 2.22
CA GLY A 13 -7.55 0.03 3.28
C GLY A 13 -8.69 -0.88 3.69
N ARG A 14 -9.39 -1.50 2.71
CA ARG A 14 -10.45 -2.48 2.97
C ARG A 14 -9.93 -3.71 3.74
N ARG A 15 -8.73 -4.22 3.38
CA ARG A 15 -8.14 -5.37 4.09
C ARG A 15 -7.75 -5.04 5.53
N ILE A 16 -7.17 -3.86 5.75
CA ILE A 16 -6.89 -3.35 7.10
C ILE A 16 -8.22 -3.24 7.86
N ALA A 17 -9.27 -2.67 7.25
CA ALA A 17 -10.57 -2.55 7.90
C ALA A 17 -11.15 -3.90 8.35
N LEU A 18 -11.15 -4.89 7.47
CA LEU A 18 -11.64 -6.24 7.78
C LEU A 18 -10.83 -6.87 8.92
N ARG A 19 -9.51 -6.75 8.87
CA ARG A 19 -8.64 -7.24 9.93
C ARG A 19 -8.88 -6.57 11.28
N LEU A 20 -9.10 -5.24 11.28
CA LEU A 20 -9.39 -4.48 12.50
C LEU A 20 -10.77 -4.80 13.07
N LEU A 21 -11.77 -5.04 12.22
CA LEU A 21 -13.10 -5.49 12.66
C LEU A 21 -13.04 -6.88 13.32
N GLU A 22 -12.26 -7.79 12.74
CA GLU A 22 -12.02 -9.13 13.31
C GLU A 22 -11.29 -9.06 14.65
N ARG A 23 -10.19 -8.30 14.72
CA ARG A 23 -9.39 -8.13 15.92
C ARG A 23 -10.13 -7.40 17.04
N GLY A 24 -10.93 -6.42 16.71
CA GLY A 24 -11.78 -5.65 17.64
C GLY A 24 -11.06 -4.65 18.54
N ALA A 25 -9.73 -4.64 18.57
CA ALA A 25 -8.94 -3.75 19.41
C ALA A 25 -7.59 -3.40 18.76
N LEU A 26 -6.95 -2.33 19.22
CA LEU A 26 -5.60 -1.91 18.87
C LEU A 26 -4.86 -1.43 20.12
N ALA A 27 -3.52 -1.52 20.10
CA ALA A 27 -2.70 -1.02 21.21
C ALA A 27 -2.88 0.49 21.42
N GLY A 28 -3.26 0.88 22.62
CA GLY A 28 -3.31 2.27 23.07
C GLY A 28 -1.91 2.86 23.36
N PRO A 29 -1.84 4.14 23.80
CA PRO A 29 -0.56 4.81 24.11
C PRO A 29 0.25 4.09 25.19
N ASP A 30 -0.40 3.41 26.13
CA ASP A 30 0.23 2.64 27.21
C ASP A 30 0.58 1.20 26.81
N GLY A 31 0.40 0.85 25.54
CA GLY A 31 0.63 -0.50 24.99
C GLY A 31 -0.47 -1.54 25.29
N LYS A 32 -1.51 -1.17 26.03
CA LYS A 32 -2.65 -2.06 26.28
C LYS A 32 -3.66 -1.97 25.16
N ASP A 33 -4.34 -3.08 24.87
CA ASP A 33 -5.41 -3.12 23.88
C ASP A 33 -6.59 -2.26 24.28
N VAL A 34 -7.02 -1.38 23.37
CA VAL A 34 -8.18 -0.53 23.48
C VAL A 34 -9.20 -0.96 22.42
N ALA A 35 -10.44 -1.23 22.84
CA ALA A 35 -11.51 -1.64 21.93
C ALA A 35 -11.76 -0.59 20.85
N ILE A 36 -12.05 -1.05 19.62
CA ILE A 36 -12.47 -0.21 18.50
C ILE A 36 -13.99 -0.04 18.59
N ASP A 37 -14.42 1.16 18.91
CA ASP A 37 -15.85 1.51 19.02
C ASP A 37 -16.42 2.04 17.71
N GLU A 38 -15.57 2.73 16.92
CA GLU A 38 -15.91 3.28 15.59
C GLU A 38 -14.74 3.07 14.63
N LEU A 39 -15.02 2.53 13.45
CA LEU A 39 -14.10 2.40 12.32
C LEU A 39 -14.63 3.19 11.13
N VAL A 40 -13.98 4.30 10.80
CA VAL A 40 -14.36 5.15 9.67
C VAL A 40 -13.49 4.84 8.46
N LEU A 41 -14.12 4.42 7.36
CA LEU A 41 -13.50 4.33 6.06
C LEU A 41 -13.78 5.60 5.27
N PHE A 42 -12.74 6.38 5.05
CA PHE A 42 -12.82 7.59 4.26
C PHE A 42 -12.19 7.37 2.89
N ASP A 43 -12.91 7.68 1.82
CA ASP A 43 -12.41 7.53 0.45
C ASP A 43 -13.15 8.47 -0.51
N VAL A 44 -12.61 8.66 -1.72
CA VAL A 44 -13.27 9.44 -2.78
C VAL A 44 -14.42 8.67 -3.44
N ALA A 45 -14.45 7.35 -3.30
CA ALA A 45 -15.47 6.48 -3.90
C ALA A 45 -16.00 5.45 -2.88
N PRO A 46 -17.23 4.93 -3.05
CA PRO A 46 -17.73 3.82 -2.27
C PRO A 46 -16.92 2.53 -2.53
N PRO A 47 -17.00 1.53 -1.62
CA PRO A 47 -16.28 0.28 -1.79
C PRO A 47 -16.80 -0.51 -3.00
N LEU A 48 -15.87 -1.00 -3.83
CA LEU A 48 -16.21 -1.86 -4.97
C LEU A 48 -16.74 -3.24 -4.53
N LEU A 49 -16.19 -3.78 -3.44
CA LEU A 49 -16.63 -5.05 -2.87
C LEU A 49 -17.36 -4.80 -1.56
N ALA A 50 -18.45 -5.54 -1.33
CA ALA A 50 -19.24 -5.42 -0.11
C ALA A 50 -18.39 -5.56 1.15
N LEU A 51 -18.73 -4.79 2.15
CA LEU A 51 -18.18 -4.87 3.51
C LEU A 51 -19.19 -5.59 4.41
N PRO A 52 -18.75 -6.24 5.50
CA PRO A 52 -19.66 -6.86 6.46
C PRO A 52 -20.54 -5.81 7.13
N ALA A 53 -21.75 -6.21 7.48
CA ALA A 53 -22.60 -5.41 8.32
C ALA A 53 -22.03 -5.42 9.76
N ASP A 54 -21.42 -4.30 10.17
CA ASP A 54 -20.89 -4.13 11.52
C ASP A 54 -21.25 -2.73 12.02
N ARG A 55 -21.80 -2.66 13.24
CA ARG A 55 -22.26 -1.40 13.84
C ARG A 55 -21.16 -0.37 14.08
N ARG A 56 -19.89 -0.84 14.13
CA ARG A 56 -18.72 0.03 14.31
C ARG A 56 -18.30 0.71 13.00
N LEU A 57 -18.72 0.14 11.84
CA LEU A 57 -18.27 0.56 10.54
C LEU A 57 -19.07 1.74 10.00
N ARG A 58 -18.38 2.80 9.62
CA ARG A 58 -18.94 3.97 8.94
C ARG A 58 -18.13 4.29 7.68
N ILE A 59 -18.81 4.54 6.57
CA ILE A 59 -18.20 4.98 5.32
C ILE A 59 -18.48 6.46 5.14
N VAL A 60 -17.44 7.24 4.81
CA VAL A 60 -17.53 8.65 4.48
C VAL A 60 -16.86 8.89 3.13
N THR A 61 -17.60 9.47 2.19
CA THR A 61 -17.09 9.76 0.86
C THR A 61 -16.73 11.24 0.74
N GLY A 62 -15.53 11.53 0.19
CA GLY A 62 -15.07 12.89 -0.06
C GLY A 62 -13.61 12.98 -0.44
N GLU A 63 -13.15 14.20 -0.73
CA GLU A 63 -11.76 14.49 -1.08
C GLU A 63 -10.89 14.60 0.18
N VAL A 64 -9.75 13.89 0.22
CA VAL A 64 -8.84 13.92 1.38
C VAL A 64 -8.15 15.28 1.56
N SER A 65 -8.09 16.08 0.51
CA SER A 65 -7.57 17.46 0.53
C SER A 65 -8.57 18.49 1.09
N ASP A 66 -9.83 18.11 1.30
CA ASP A 66 -10.79 18.97 1.99
C ASP A 66 -10.50 19.01 3.50
N ALA A 67 -9.83 20.08 3.93
CA ALA A 67 -9.41 20.27 5.30
C ALA A 67 -10.60 20.42 6.28
N ALA A 68 -11.75 20.90 5.84
CA ALA A 68 -12.94 21.00 6.67
C ALA A 68 -13.51 19.61 6.92
N LEU A 69 -13.69 18.84 5.85
CA LEU A 69 -14.17 17.45 5.93
C LEU A 69 -13.21 16.57 6.75
N MET A 70 -11.89 16.76 6.63
CA MET A 70 -10.93 16.01 7.46
C MET A 70 -11.09 16.32 8.95
N ARG A 71 -11.37 17.56 9.34
CA ARG A 71 -11.70 17.91 10.75
C ARG A 71 -13.00 17.28 11.24
N ASP A 72 -13.97 17.09 10.36
CA ASP A 72 -15.26 16.44 10.69
C ASP A 72 -15.11 14.90 10.79
N VAL A 73 -14.13 14.34 10.10
CA VAL A 73 -13.81 12.90 10.13
C VAL A 73 -12.88 12.57 11.29
N VAL A 74 -11.80 13.33 11.49
CA VAL A 74 -10.80 13.14 12.54
C VAL A 74 -11.21 13.97 13.75
N THR A 75 -12.11 13.44 14.57
CA THR A 75 -12.74 14.13 15.72
C THR A 75 -12.21 13.64 17.06
N LYS A 76 -12.65 14.29 18.14
CA LYS A 76 -12.37 13.84 19.52
C LYS A 76 -12.68 12.34 19.67
N GLY A 77 -11.77 11.61 20.30
CA GLY A 77 -11.85 10.15 20.43
C GLY A 77 -11.11 9.37 19.34
N THR A 78 -10.67 10.03 18.26
CA THR A 78 -9.79 9.40 17.27
C THR A 78 -8.45 9.09 17.93
N GLY A 79 -8.18 7.79 18.13
CA GLY A 79 -6.91 7.30 18.66
C GLY A 79 -5.92 6.89 17.57
N SER A 80 -6.43 6.54 16.37
CA SER A 80 -5.59 6.01 15.29
C SER A 80 -6.06 6.46 13.92
N VAL A 81 -5.10 6.76 13.04
CA VAL A 81 -5.32 7.07 11.62
C VAL A 81 -4.39 6.22 10.76
N PHE A 82 -4.95 5.40 9.86
CA PHE A 82 -4.22 4.74 8.79
C PHE A 82 -4.39 5.59 7.53
N HIS A 83 -3.33 6.27 7.12
CA HIS A 83 -3.39 7.19 5.97
C HIS A 83 -2.85 6.53 4.71
N LEU A 84 -3.79 6.00 3.89
CA LEU A 84 -3.48 5.31 2.64
C LEU A 84 -4.00 6.08 1.40
N ALA A 85 -4.87 7.09 1.58
CA ALA A 85 -5.40 7.86 0.48
C ALA A 85 -4.27 8.49 -0.35
N ALA A 86 -4.22 8.15 -1.63
CA ALA A 86 -3.28 8.69 -2.59
C ALA A 86 -3.73 8.36 -4.02
N ILE A 87 -3.39 9.19 -4.98
CA ILE A 87 -3.38 8.78 -6.38
C ILE A 87 -2.07 8.05 -6.70
N VAL A 88 -2.13 7.11 -7.63
CA VAL A 88 -1.00 6.26 -8.01
C VAL A 88 0.03 6.99 -8.88
N SER A 89 1.25 6.43 -8.97
CA SER A 89 2.41 7.04 -9.62
C SER A 89 2.14 7.51 -11.05
N GLY A 90 1.55 6.69 -11.90
CA GLY A 90 1.29 7.07 -13.30
C GLY A 90 0.27 8.20 -13.45
N GLN A 91 -0.70 8.32 -12.55
CA GLN A 91 -1.65 9.42 -12.56
C GLN A 91 -1.01 10.72 -12.03
N ALA A 92 -0.23 10.64 -10.94
CA ALA A 92 0.48 11.79 -10.39
C ALA A 92 1.57 12.33 -11.32
N GLU A 93 2.13 11.46 -12.18
CA GLU A 93 3.10 11.87 -13.20
C GLU A 93 2.40 12.55 -14.40
N ALA A 94 1.22 12.04 -14.79
CA ALA A 94 0.44 12.63 -15.88
C ALA A 94 -0.23 13.96 -15.50
N ASP A 95 -0.56 14.15 -14.21
CA ASP A 95 -1.21 15.34 -13.66
C ASP A 95 -0.59 15.68 -12.30
N THR A 96 0.42 16.54 -12.34
CA THR A 96 1.17 16.96 -11.15
C THR A 96 0.27 17.69 -10.15
N ASP A 97 -0.68 18.51 -10.61
CA ASP A 97 -1.54 19.32 -9.75
C ASP A 97 -2.48 18.44 -8.92
N ILE A 98 -3.08 17.42 -9.54
CA ILE A 98 -3.88 16.44 -8.77
C ILE A 98 -2.99 15.63 -7.81
N GLY A 99 -1.76 15.34 -8.21
CA GLY A 99 -0.77 14.71 -7.35
C GLY A 99 -0.47 15.53 -6.10
N MET A 100 -0.16 16.81 -6.27
CA MET A 100 0.10 17.75 -5.17
C MET A 100 -1.13 17.89 -4.27
N ARG A 101 -2.30 18.11 -4.85
CA ARG A 101 -3.55 18.27 -4.09
C ARG A 101 -3.88 17.02 -3.26
N VAL A 102 -3.88 15.84 -3.86
CA VAL A 102 -4.31 14.62 -3.17
C VAL A 102 -3.22 14.06 -2.26
N ASN A 103 -1.99 13.90 -2.78
CA ASN A 103 -0.93 13.20 -2.04
C ASN A 103 -0.24 14.11 -1.01
N LEU A 104 -0.09 15.42 -1.30
CA LEU A 104 0.58 16.33 -0.38
C LEU A 104 -0.42 17.12 0.48
N ASP A 105 -1.34 17.89 -0.14
CA ASP A 105 -2.29 18.69 0.64
C ASP A 105 -3.25 17.81 1.41
N GLY A 106 -3.65 16.63 0.86
CA GLY A 106 -4.43 15.62 1.57
C GLY A 106 -3.69 15.09 2.79
N THR A 107 -2.41 14.74 2.67
CA THR A 107 -1.58 14.33 3.82
C THR A 107 -1.52 15.45 4.86
N ARG A 108 -1.30 16.69 4.43
CA ARG A 108 -1.28 17.84 5.33
C ARG A 108 -2.63 18.06 6.03
N ALA A 109 -3.76 17.94 5.32
CA ALA A 109 -5.09 18.06 5.90
C ALA A 109 -5.36 17.03 7.00
N VAL A 110 -4.97 15.77 6.79
CA VAL A 110 -5.05 14.70 7.79
C VAL A 110 -4.19 15.03 9.01
N LEU A 111 -2.93 15.43 8.82
CA LEU A 111 -2.01 15.75 9.90
C LEU A 111 -2.46 16.97 10.72
N GLU A 112 -2.99 18.02 10.07
CA GLU A 112 -3.54 19.20 10.75
C GLU A 112 -4.81 18.85 11.55
N ALA A 113 -5.67 17.98 11.03
CA ALA A 113 -6.82 17.48 11.78
C ALA A 113 -6.38 16.69 13.03
N CYS A 114 -5.36 15.84 12.91
CA CYS A 114 -4.76 15.12 14.03
C CYS A 114 -4.14 16.08 15.06
N ARG A 115 -3.38 17.10 14.60
CA ARG A 115 -2.78 18.11 15.48
C ARG A 115 -3.80 18.89 16.29
N ALA A 116 -4.96 19.17 15.69
CA ALA A 116 -6.06 19.89 16.35
C ALA A 116 -6.67 19.12 17.54
N LEU A 117 -6.54 17.80 17.58
CA LEU A 117 -7.03 16.97 18.69
C LEU A 117 -6.24 17.15 19.98
N LYS A 118 -4.98 17.54 19.92
CA LYS A 118 -4.04 17.67 21.06
C LYS A 118 -3.87 16.38 21.89
N SER A 119 -4.22 15.23 21.32
CA SER A 119 -4.12 13.90 21.97
C SER A 119 -3.00 13.03 21.39
N ALA A 120 -2.25 13.55 20.41
CA ALA A 120 -1.20 12.84 19.69
C ALA A 120 -1.65 11.46 19.16
N PRO A 121 -2.69 11.37 18.31
CA PRO A 121 -3.15 10.08 17.82
C PRO A 121 -2.05 9.36 17.03
N ARG A 122 -2.10 8.03 17.00
CA ARG A 122 -1.21 7.24 16.13
C ARG A 122 -1.55 7.45 14.67
N VAL A 123 -0.54 7.72 13.85
CA VAL A 123 -0.68 7.88 12.40
C VAL A 123 0.25 6.90 11.70
N VAL A 124 -0.32 5.96 10.92
CA VAL A 124 0.45 5.05 10.07
C VAL A 124 0.26 5.46 8.62
N PHE A 125 1.32 5.99 8.02
CA PHE A 125 1.32 6.54 6.66
C PHE A 125 1.85 5.53 5.65
N ALA A 126 1.10 5.30 4.57
CA ALA A 126 1.56 4.49 3.44
C ALA A 126 2.52 5.31 2.56
N SER A 127 3.82 5.13 2.78
CA SER A 127 4.87 5.59 1.89
C SER A 127 5.18 4.52 0.83
N SER A 128 6.25 4.67 0.07
CA SER A 128 6.59 3.80 -1.07
C SER A 128 8.09 3.75 -1.28
N LEU A 129 8.59 2.67 -1.88
CA LEU A 129 9.96 2.62 -2.42
C LEU A 129 10.20 3.63 -3.55
N ALA A 130 9.14 4.23 -4.12
CA ALA A 130 9.26 5.31 -5.11
C ALA A 130 9.94 6.58 -4.58
N VAL A 131 10.18 6.68 -3.26
CA VAL A 131 11.00 7.74 -2.66
C VAL A 131 12.48 7.63 -3.05
N TYR A 132 12.91 6.47 -3.51
CA TYR A 132 14.24 6.22 -4.07
C TYR A 132 14.25 6.33 -5.58
N GLY A 133 15.41 6.65 -6.15
CA GLY A 133 15.62 6.70 -7.60
C GLY A 133 16.98 7.27 -7.94
N GLY A 134 17.30 7.34 -9.24
CA GLY A 134 18.62 7.70 -9.72
C GLY A 134 19.60 6.53 -9.61
N ASP A 135 20.87 6.81 -9.32
CA ASP A 135 21.92 5.79 -9.17
C ASP A 135 21.77 5.09 -7.82
N LEU A 136 21.15 3.93 -7.83
CA LEU A 136 20.88 3.15 -6.63
C LEU A 136 21.89 2.01 -6.45
N PRO A 137 22.29 1.70 -5.19
CA PRO A 137 23.07 0.49 -4.92
C PRO A 137 22.24 -0.77 -5.19
N ALA A 138 22.90 -1.90 -5.41
CA ALA A 138 22.24 -3.19 -5.63
C ALA A 138 21.26 -3.57 -4.51
N LYS A 139 21.54 -3.14 -3.27
CA LYS A 139 20.63 -3.30 -2.12
C LYS A 139 20.41 -1.93 -1.45
N VAL A 140 19.20 -1.39 -1.57
CA VAL A 140 18.82 -0.10 -1.03
C VAL A 140 18.48 -0.23 0.46
N SER A 141 19.17 0.54 1.30
CA SER A 141 18.88 0.65 2.74
C SER A 141 18.22 1.99 3.08
N GLU A 142 17.73 2.13 4.30
CA GLU A 142 17.15 3.39 4.80
C GLU A 142 18.18 4.54 4.87
N ALA A 143 19.49 4.25 4.81
CA ALA A 143 20.54 5.25 4.78
C ALA A 143 20.77 5.87 3.38
N VAL A 144 20.21 5.28 2.32
CA VAL A 144 20.29 5.84 0.97
C VAL A 144 19.47 7.13 0.92
N PRO A 145 20.03 8.25 0.40
CA PRO A 145 19.30 9.49 0.25
C PRO A 145 18.03 9.32 -0.58
N LEU A 146 16.98 10.05 -0.24
CA LEU A 146 15.74 10.07 -1.01
C LEU A 146 15.92 10.96 -2.25
N THR A 147 16.00 10.36 -3.40
CA THR A 147 16.18 11.02 -4.71
C THR A 147 15.11 10.55 -5.69
N PRO A 148 13.82 10.80 -5.38
CA PRO A 148 12.70 10.31 -6.20
C PRO A 148 12.79 10.85 -7.63
N GLN A 149 12.49 9.97 -8.60
CA GLN A 149 12.49 10.30 -10.01
C GLN A 149 11.07 10.41 -10.59
N THR A 150 10.07 10.50 -9.72
CA THR A 150 8.66 10.69 -10.07
C THR A 150 7.98 11.68 -9.13
N SER A 151 6.97 12.41 -9.62
CA SER A 151 6.13 13.31 -8.82
C SER A 151 5.54 12.60 -7.59
N TYR A 152 5.03 11.39 -7.78
CA TYR A 152 4.53 10.53 -6.69
C TYR A 152 5.58 10.25 -5.61
N GLY A 153 6.79 9.87 -6.03
CA GLY A 153 7.89 9.61 -5.11
C GLY A 153 8.27 10.85 -4.30
N GLY A 154 8.33 12.02 -4.96
CA GLY A 154 8.56 13.31 -4.31
C GLY A 154 7.50 13.63 -3.25
N GLN A 155 6.21 13.46 -3.61
CA GLN A 155 5.09 13.69 -2.70
C GLN A 155 5.14 12.75 -1.49
N LYS A 156 5.49 11.46 -1.69
CA LYS A 156 5.64 10.49 -0.58
C LYS A 156 6.83 10.85 0.32
N ALA A 157 7.97 11.26 -0.24
CA ALA A 157 9.13 11.71 0.53
C ALA A 157 8.81 12.94 1.40
N ILE A 158 8.09 13.94 0.87
CA ILE A 158 7.61 15.08 1.63
C ILE A 158 6.67 14.62 2.75
N GLY A 159 5.78 13.68 2.48
CA GLY A 159 4.89 13.08 3.47
C GLY A 159 5.65 12.45 4.63
N GLU A 160 6.74 11.71 4.37
CA GLU A 160 7.61 11.14 5.41
C GLU A 160 8.25 12.23 6.30
N LEU A 161 8.72 13.31 5.68
CA LEU A 161 9.29 14.45 6.42
C LEU A 161 8.24 15.13 7.31
N LEU A 162 7.01 15.26 6.84
CA LEU A 162 5.91 15.79 7.65
C LEU A 162 5.59 14.85 8.82
N ILE A 163 5.51 13.53 8.60
CA ILE A 163 5.31 12.54 9.68
C ILE A 163 6.41 12.65 10.72
N ASN A 164 7.68 12.77 10.32
CA ASN A 164 8.81 12.94 11.23
C ASN A 164 8.68 14.24 12.05
N ASP A 165 8.40 15.38 11.41
CA ASP A 165 8.34 16.69 12.09
C ASP A 165 7.15 16.76 13.06
N TYR A 166 5.97 16.31 12.65
CA TYR A 166 4.78 16.28 13.50
C TYR A 166 4.95 15.34 14.70
N SER A 167 5.65 14.22 14.51
CA SER A 167 5.98 13.30 15.60
C SER A 167 6.97 13.91 16.58
N ARG A 168 8.05 14.55 16.06
CA ARG A 168 9.06 15.24 16.88
C ARG A 168 8.44 16.35 17.73
N LYS A 169 7.41 17.02 17.22
CA LYS A 169 6.67 18.07 17.93
C LYS A 169 5.60 17.54 18.89
N GLY A 170 5.39 16.22 18.93
CA GLY A 170 4.37 15.60 19.77
C GLY A 170 2.93 15.86 19.30
N TYR A 171 2.73 16.24 18.04
CA TYR A 171 1.39 16.45 17.49
C TYR A 171 0.70 15.12 17.14
N ILE A 172 1.50 14.13 16.77
CA ILE A 172 1.08 12.76 16.45
C ILE A 172 2.11 11.78 17.01
N ASP A 173 1.74 10.50 17.15
CA ASP A 173 2.65 9.37 17.21
C ASP A 173 2.69 8.72 15.82
N GLY A 174 3.57 9.23 14.94
CA GLY A 174 3.61 8.91 13.53
C GLY A 174 4.59 7.82 13.15
N ARG A 175 4.30 7.05 12.10
CA ARG A 175 5.20 6.17 11.38
C ARG A 175 4.83 6.12 9.90
N ALA A 176 5.83 6.08 9.04
CA ALA A 176 5.68 5.92 7.60
C ALA A 176 6.24 4.58 7.16
N LEU A 177 5.51 3.83 6.34
CA LEU A 177 5.94 2.53 5.83
C LEU A 177 6.26 2.66 4.34
N ARG A 178 7.53 2.41 3.95
CA ARG A 178 7.97 2.36 2.55
C ARG A 178 7.61 1.00 1.97
N LEU A 179 6.49 0.95 1.23
CA LEU A 179 5.97 -0.27 0.66
C LEU A 179 6.74 -0.67 -0.60
N PRO A 180 7.13 -1.96 -0.74
CA PRO A 180 7.54 -2.56 -2.01
C PRO A 180 6.36 -2.61 -3.00
N THR A 181 6.58 -3.19 -4.18
CA THR A 181 5.49 -3.48 -5.11
C THR A 181 4.55 -4.54 -4.51
N ILE A 182 3.31 -4.16 -4.25
CA ILE A 182 2.34 -5.09 -3.65
C ILE A 182 1.70 -5.94 -4.74
N ILE A 183 1.87 -7.26 -4.64
CA ILE A 183 1.31 -8.27 -5.52
C ILE A 183 0.68 -9.42 -4.69
N VAL A 184 -0.41 -10.07 -5.11
CA VAL A 184 -1.21 -9.82 -6.30
C VAL A 184 -2.40 -8.96 -5.91
N ARG A 185 -2.65 -7.87 -6.63
CA ARG A 185 -3.81 -7.01 -6.38
C ARG A 185 -5.00 -7.48 -7.19
N PRO A 186 -6.17 -7.75 -6.57
CA PRO A 186 -7.41 -8.00 -7.29
C PRO A 186 -7.94 -6.72 -7.98
N GLY A 187 -8.95 -6.89 -8.79
CA GLY A 187 -9.63 -5.81 -9.49
C GLY A 187 -9.08 -5.56 -10.89
N ARG A 188 -9.26 -4.35 -11.40
CA ARG A 188 -8.82 -3.96 -12.76
C ARG A 188 -7.37 -3.48 -12.77
N PRO A 189 -6.66 -3.62 -13.89
CA PRO A 189 -5.41 -2.91 -14.12
C PRO A 189 -5.60 -1.41 -13.91
N ASN A 190 -4.60 -0.76 -13.32
CA ASN A 190 -4.60 0.70 -13.14
C ASN A 190 -3.44 1.33 -13.92
N ARG A 191 -3.31 2.67 -13.85
CA ARG A 191 -2.26 3.42 -14.56
C ARG A 191 -0.87 3.36 -13.91
N ALA A 192 -0.67 2.58 -12.84
CA ALA A 192 0.67 2.41 -12.27
C ALA A 192 1.52 1.53 -13.20
N ALA A 193 2.78 1.92 -13.41
CA ALA A 193 3.72 1.13 -14.20
C ALA A 193 3.90 -0.29 -13.63
N SER A 194 3.78 -0.47 -12.31
CA SER A 194 3.85 -1.77 -11.62
C SER A 194 2.61 -2.67 -11.79
N THR A 195 1.57 -2.20 -12.47
CA THR A 195 0.32 -2.98 -12.67
C THR A 195 0.59 -4.35 -13.28
N PHE A 196 1.54 -4.46 -14.22
CA PHE A 196 1.88 -5.71 -14.88
C PHE A 196 2.29 -6.82 -13.90
N ALA A 197 2.99 -6.46 -12.81
CA ALA A 197 3.46 -7.44 -11.82
C ALA A 197 2.31 -8.24 -11.15
N SER A 198 1.15 -7.60 -10.97
CA SER A 198 -0.07 -8.32 -10.56
C SER A 198 -0.78 -8.96 -11.73
N SER A 199 -0.82 -8.29 -12.89
CA SER A 199 -1.57 -8.74 -14.05
C SER A 199 -1.07 -10.07 -14.63
N ILE A 200 0.26 -10.28 -14.67
CA ILE A 200 0.85 -11.54 -15.17
C ILE A 200 0.50 -12.78 -14.32
N ILE A 201 -0.05 -12.57 -13.13
CA ILE A 201 -0.51 -13.66 -12.23
C ILE A 201 -2.03 -13.68 -12.20
N ARG A 202 -2.67 -12.55 -11.95
CA ARG A 202 -4.11 -12.40 -11.76
C ARG A 202 -4.93 -12.78 -12.99
N GLU A 203 -4.59 -12.22 -14.15
CA GLU A 203 -5.34 -12.45 -15.40
C GLU A 203 -5.27 -13.93 -15.83
N PRO A 204 -4.08 -14.58 -15.91
CA PRO A 204 -4.00 -16.01 -16.25
C PRO A 204 -4.78 -16.91 -15.29
N LEU A 205 -4.71 -16.66 -13.98
CA LEU A 205 -5.48 -17.39 -12.98
C LEU A 205 -7.00 -17.21 -13.13
N SER A 206 -7.40 -16.08 -13.71
CA SER A 206 -8.80 -15.75 -14.00
C SER A 206 -9.26 -16.21 -15.40
N GLY A 207 -8.38 -16.89 -16.16
CA GLY A 207 -8.68 -17.38 -17.50
C GLY A 207 -8.52 -16.32 -18.61
N VAL A 208 -7.89 -15.18 -18.33
CA VAL A 208 -7.71 -14.05 -19.25
C VAL A 208 -6.27 -14.01 -19.77
N ASP A 209 -6.10 -13.74 -21.07
CA ASP A 209 -4.78 -13.53 -21.67
C ASP A 209 -4.20 -12.18 -21.26
N VAL A 210 -2.88 -12.10 -21.10
CA VAL A 210 -2.19 -10.90 -20.66
C VAL A 210 -0.89 -10.68 -21.42
N VAL A 211 -0.53 -9.39 -21.61
CA VAL A 211 0.77 -8.99 -22.13
C VAL A 211 1.69 -8.63 -20.98
N CYS A 212 2.89 -9.23 -20.96
CA CYS A 212 3.98 -8.82 -20.06
C CYS A 212 4.86 -7.78 -20.79
N PRO A 213 4.90 -6.52 -20.30
CA PRO A 213 5.58 -5.43 -21.01
C PRO A 213 7.05 -5.29 -20.67
N VAL A 214 7.63 -6.23 -19.92
CA VAL A 214 9.04 -6.23 -19.52
C VAL A 214 9.70 -7.56 -19.85
N THR A 215 11.03 -7.58 -19.84
CA THR A 215 11.81 -8.81 -20.06
C THR A 215 11.80 -9.71 -18.81
N ARG A 216 12.19 -10.98 -18.98
CA ARG A 216 12.19 -11.99 -17.91
C ARG A 216 13.14 -11.67 -16.77
N ASP A 217 14.22 -10.98 -17.05
CA ASP A 217 15.30 -10.61 -16.13
C ASP A 217 15.01 -9.35 -15.31
N ALA A 218 13.92 -8.62 -15.61
CA ALA A 218 13.50 -7.48 -14.79
C ALA A 218 13.22 -7.91 -13.34
N VAL A 219 13.90 -7.28 -12.38
CA VAL A 219 13.81 -7.60 -10.95
C VAL A 219 13.11 -6.47 -10.20
N MET A 220 12.27 -6.80 -9.23
CA MET A 220 11.65 -5.81 -8.34
C MET A 220 11.33 -6.37 -6.97
N PRO A 221 11.45 -5.56 -5.91
CA PRO A 221 10.98 -5.95 -4.58
C PRO A 221 9.46 -6.06 -4.55
N VAL A 222 8.96 -7.19 -4.06
CA VAL A 222 7.52 -7.47 -3.94
C VAL A 222 7.15 -7.91 -2.52
N LEU A 223 5.89 -7.68 -2.15
CA LEU A 223 5.31 -8.08 -0.88
C LEU A 223 3.82 -8.40 -1.08
N SER A 224 3.31 -9.42 -0.36
CA SER A 224 1.89 -9.78 -0.45
C SER A 224 0.99 -8.79 0.30
N PRO A 225 -0.29 -8.71 -0.06
CA PRO A 225 -1.28 -7.96 0.69
C PRO A 225 -1.42 -8.42 2.15
N ARG A 226 -1.28 -9.74 2.42
CA ARG A 226 -1.31 -10.31 3.77
C ARG A 226 -0.19 -9.71 4.63
N ARG A 227 1.04 -9.69 4.11
CA ARG A 227 2.21 -9.14 4.81
C ARG A 227 2.12 -7.63 4.99
N VAL A 228 1.58 -6.90 4.01
CA VAL A 228 1.33 -5.46 4.15
C VAL A 228 0.36 -5.16 5.27
N VAL A 229 -0.79 -5.84 5.34
CA VAL A 229 -1.77 -5.65 6.40
C VAL A 229 -1.16 -5.95 7.77
N ALA A 230 -0.44 -7.07 7.90
CA ALA A 230 0.27 -7.42 9.12
C ALA A 230 1.34 -6.37 9.51
N ALA A 231 2.03 -5.78 8.50
CA ALA A 231 3.01 -4.71 8.73
C ALA A 231 2.35 -3.43 9.26
N PHE A 232 1.21 -3.02 8.71
CA PHE A 232 0.44 -1.87 9.20
C PHE A 232 -0.04 -2.08 10.63
N GLU A 233 -0.58 -3.26 10.94
CA GLU A 233 -1.03 -3.65 12.28
C GLU A 233 0.14 -3.66 13.27
N ARG A 234 1.25 -4.31 12.90
CA ARG A 234 2.44 -4.37 13.75
C ARG A 234 3.06 -3.00 13.98
N ALA A 235 3.23 -2.20 12.92
CA ALA A 235 3.78 -0.85 13.03
C ALA A 235 2.88 0.07 13.88
N HIS A 236 1.57 -0.13 13.82
CA HIS A 236 0.64 0.59 14.71
C HIS A 236 0.90 0.22 16.18
N ASP A 237 0.99 -1.07 16.50
CA ASP A 237 1.05 -1.54 17.89
C ASP A 237 2.39 -1.30 18.57
N LEU A 238 3.46 -1.12 17.81
CA LEU A 238 4.76 -0.76 18.35
C LEU A 238 4.73 0.60 19.05
N PRO A 239 5.42 0.75 20.18
CA PRO A 239 5.58 2.06 20.81
C PRO A 239 6.39 3.00 19.91
N GLY A 240 6.10 4.30 19.98
CA GLY A 240 6.70 5.30 19.09
C GLY A 240 8.23 5.37 19.18
N ASP A 241 8.81 5.14 20.36
CA ASP A 241 10.26 5.13 20.61
C ASP A 241 10.99 3.97 19.89
N ALA A 242 10.30 2.87 19.58
CA ALA A 242 10.87 1.79 18.78
C ALA A 242 11.32 2.24 17.37
N PHE A 243 10.77 3.34 16.86
CA PHE A 243 11.17 3.93 15.58
C PHE A 243 12.34 4.93 15.69
N GLY A 244 12.70 5.35 16.90
CA GLY A 244 13.73 6.36 17.12
C GLY A 244 13.39 7.70 16.47
N TYR A 245 14.41 8.41 15.98
CA TYR A 245 14.26 9.73 15.34
C TYR A 245 13.75 9.62 13.89
N ASN A 246 14.00 8.52 13.19
CA ASN A 246 13.52 8.28 11.84
C ASN A 246 12.24 7.44 11.87
N ARG A 247 11.10 8.09 11.65
CA ARG A 247 9.78 7.45 11.67
C ARG A 247 9.43 6.73 10.36
N ALA A 248 10.26 6.85 9.32
CA ALA A 248 10.11 6.09 8.09
C ALA A 248 10.79 4.72 8.21
N LEU A 249 10.06 3.67 7.91
CA LEU A 249 10.48 2.29 7.98
C LEU A 249 10.35 1.63 6.60
N GLN A 250 11.43 1.06 6.10
CA GLN A 250 11.42 0.28 4.86
C GLN A 250 10.90 -1.12 5.14
N LEU A 251 9.77 -1.50 4.53
CA LEU A 251 9.24 -2.84 4.68
C LEU A 251 10.15 -3.87 3.99
N PRO A 252 10.28 -5.08 4.55
CA PRO A 252 11.00 -6.16 3.88
C PRO A 252 10.20 -6.65 2.67
N GLY A 253 10.87 -7.28 1.73
CA GLY A 253 10.27 -7.91 0.56
C GLY A 253 11.24 -8.88 -0.08
N ILE A 254 10.72 -9.78 -0.90
CA ILE A 254 11.53 -10.63 -1.78
C ILE A 254 11.71 -9.92 -3.13
N SER A 255 12.83 -10.18 -3.82
CA SER A 255 13.18 -9.51 -5.09
C SER A 255 13.30 -10.53 -6.22
N PRO A 256 12.19 -11.15 -6.66
CA PRO A 256 12.22 -12.06 -7.79
C PRO A 256 12.39 -11.31 -9.11
N SER A 257 12.98 -11.97 -10.10
CA SER A 257 12.80 -11.59 -11.49
C SER A 257 11.38 -11.90 -11.97
N VAL A 258 10.94 -11.21 -13.00
CA VAL A 258 9.62 -11.48 -13.61
C VAL A 258 9.56 -12.91 -14.17
N GLY A 259 10.69 -13.43 -14.67
CA GLY A 259 10.81 -14.83 -15.06
C GLY A 259 10.53 -15.80 -13.90
N GLU A 260 11.13 -15.55 -12.73
CA GLU A 260 10.89 -16.36 -11.52
C GLU A 260 9.44 -16.26 -11.03
N MET A 261 8.81 -15.09 -11.17
CA MET A 261 7.38 -14.94 -10.86
C MET A 261 6.51 -15.81 -11.77
N VAL A 262 6.82 -15.90 -13.05
CA VAL A 262 6.10 -16.75 -14.02
C VAL A 262 6.37 -18.24 -13.76
N GLU A 263 7.60 -18.62 -13.40
CA GLU A 263 7.90 -20.01 -13.01
C GLU A 263 7.20 -20.42 -11.70
N ALA A 264 7.07 -19.51 -10.73
CA ALA A 264 6.25 -19.73 -9.53
C ALA A 264 4.77 -19.94 -9.89
N LEU A 265 4.23 -19.13 -10.80
CA LEU A 265 2.87 -19.31 -11.32
C LEU A 265 2.70 -20.69 -12.01
N ARG A 266 3.73 -21.13 -12.76
CA ARG A 266 3.73 -22.47 -13.39
C ARG A 266 3.67 -23.58 -12.35
N ARG A 267 4.49 -23.49 -11.29
CA ARG A 267 4.48 -24.49 -10.22
C ARG A 267 3.13 -24.59 -9.51
N VAL A 268 2.50 -23.44 -9.26
CA VAL A 268 1.24 -23.36 -8.50
C VAL A 268 0.02 -23.71 -9.35
N ALA A 269 -0.01 -23.31 -10.63
CA ALA A 269 -1.22 -23.36 -11.45
C ALA A 269 -1.07 -24.08 -12.80
N GLY A 270 0.13 -24.53 -13.14
CA GLY A 270 0.40 -25.35 -14.32
C GLY A 270 0.64 -24.57 -15.62
N ASP A 271 1.08 -25.31 -16.66
CA ASP A 271 1.49 -24.76 -17.95
C ASP A 271 0.35 -24.06 -18.71
N ALA A 272 -0.87 -24.60 -18.62
CA ALA A 272 -2.03 -24.02 -19.31
C ALA A 272 -2.34 -22.59 -18.84
N VAL A 273 -2.07 -22.26 -17.59
CA VAL A 273 -2.23 -20.91 -17.03
C VAL A 273 -1.14 -19.99 -17.57
N VAL A 274 0.12 -20.40 -17.51
CA VAL A 274 1.26 -19.61 -17.96
C VAL A 274 1.23 -19.35 -19.48
N ALA A 275 0.67 -20.28 -20.28
CA ALA A 275 0.50 -20.10 -21.72
C ALA A 275 -0.34 -18.88 -22.13
N ARG A 276 -1.09 -18.29 -21.19
CA ARG A 276 -1.87 -17.05 -21.40
C ARG A 276 -1.01 -15.78 -21.33
N ILE A 277 0.26 -15.89 -20.96
CA ILE A 277 1.18 -14.74 -20.86
C ILE A 277 1.92 -14.57 -22.20
N ARG A 278 1.72 -13.44 -22.84
CA ARG A 278 2.47 -13.04 -24.04
C ARG A 278 3.55 -12.03 -23.68
N TRP A 279 4.78 -12.31 -24.06
CA TRP A 279 5.91 -11.42 -23.82
C TRP A 279 6.00 -10.38 -24.95
N GLN A 280 5.76 -9.12 -24.61
CA GLN A 280 5.85 -8.00 -25.56
C GLN A 280 6.43 -6.79 -24.82
N PRO A 281 7.78 -6.71 -24.69
CA PRO A 281 8.43 -5.65 -23.98
C PRO A 281 8.12 -4.26 -24.54
N ASP A 282 7.72 -3.34 -23.66
CA ASP A 282 7.51 -1.93 -23.96
C ASP A 282 8.69 -1.10 -23.48
N LYS A 283 9.31 -0.30 -24.38
CA LYS A 283 10.53 0.47 -24.08
C LYS A 283 10.34 1.48 -22.94
N LEU A 284 9.17 2.11 -22.86
CA LEU A 284 8.88 3.10 -21.82
C LEU A 284 8.74 2.42 -20.45
N ILE A 285 7.96 1.34 -20.38
CA ILE A 285 7.75 0.60 -19.14
C ILE A 285 9.06 -0.02 -18.66
N GLN A 286 9.86 -0.60 -19.55
CA GLN A 286 11.18 -1.12 -19.20
C GLN A 286 12.11 -0.04 -18.63
N LYS A 287 12.14 1.16 -19.24
CA LYS A 287 12.93 2.29 -18.74
C LYS A 287 12.48 2.70 -17.33
N ILE A 288 11.17 2.74 -17.07
CA ILE A 288 10.62 3.07 -15.75
C ILE A 288 11.04 2.01 -14.73
N VAL A 289 10.86 0.73 -15.04
CA VAL A 289 11.18 -0.39 -14.15
C VAL A 289 12.68 -0.48 -13.86
N ALA A 290 13.54 -0.21 -14.85
CA ALA A 290 14.98 -0.19 -14.68
C ALA A 290 15.48 0.89 -13.69
N GLY A 291 14.68 1.91 -13.40
CA GLY A 291 14.97 2.94 -12.39
C GLY A 291 14.52 2.57 -10.98
N TRP A 292 13.91 1.41 -10.77
CA TRP A 292 13.45 0.99 -9.44
C TRP A 292 14.54 0.28 -8.64
N PRO A 293 14.46 0.28 -7.29
CA PRO A 293 15.30 -0.61 -6.48
C PRO A 293 15.17 -2.06 -6.93
N VAL A 294 16.28 -2.75 -7.13
CA VAL A 294 16.30 -4.19 -7.44
C VAL A 294 16.37 -5.04 -6.19
N GLY A 295 16.92 -4.51 -5.09
CA GLY A 295 16.99 -5.14 -3.79
C GLY A 295 16.80 -4.13 -2.68
N ILE A 296 16.25 -4.57 -1.56
CA ILE A 296 15.97 -3.72 -0.39
C ILE A 296 16.50 -4.35 0.90
N ASP A 297 16.94 -3.51 1.82
CA ASP A 297 17.32 -3.91 3.17
C ASP A 297 16.16 -3.66 4.15
N GLY A 298 15.42 -4.71 4.49
CA GLY A 298 14.33 -4.65 5.46
C GLY A 298 14.73 -5.03 6.89
N SER A 299 16.02 -5.14 7.19
CA SER A 299 16.52 -5.67 8.47
C SER A 299 15.98 -4.94 9.70
N ARG A 300 15.83 -3.61 9.62
CA ARG A 300 15.22 -2.83 10.72
C ARG A 300 13.75 -3.19 10.93
N ALA A 301 12.97 -3.34 9.87
CA ALA A 301 11.57 -3.78 9.98
C ALA A 301 11.49 -5.21 10.50
N GLU A 302 12.39 -6.10 10.09
CA GLU A 302 12.48 -7.48 10.55
C GLU A 302 12.83 -7.55 12.05
N SER A 303 13.72 -6.69 12.55
CA SER A 303 14.04 -6.59 14.00
C SER A 303 12.83 -6.13 14.81
N LEU A 304 11.90 -5.39 14.21
CA LEU A 304 10.64 -4.96 14.81
C LEU A 304 9.51 -5.99 14.66
N GLY A 305 9.80 -7.17 14.10
CA GLY A 305 8.86 -8.27 13.95
C GLY A 305 8.00 -8.21 12.69
N ILE A 306 8.32 -7.34 11.72
CA ILE A 306 7.67 -7.31 10.41
C ILE A 306 8.40 -8.27 9.48
N ARG A 307 7.66 -9.08 8.73
CA ARG A 307 8.22 -10.17 7.90
C ARG A 307 7.81 -10.03 6.44
N ALA A 308 8.72 -10.43 5.54
CA ALA A 308 8.42 -10.68 4.13
C ALA A 308 7.69 -12.01 3.93
N ASP A 309 7.20 -12.24 2.72
CA ASP A 309 6.80 -13.57 2.26
C ASP A 309 8.04 -14.46 2.08
N ALA A 310 7.90 -15.77 2.24
CA ALA A 310 8.99 -16.70 2.05
C ALA A 310 9.30 -16.96 0.56
N SER A 311 8.29 -16.84 -0.31
CA SER A 311 8.42 -17.09 -1.75
C SER A 311 7.29 -16.43 -2.55
N VAL A 312 7.47 -16.36 -3.88
CA VAL A 312 6.39 -15.96 -4.81
C VAL A 312 5.26 -16.98 -4.80
N ASP A 313 5.57 -18.26 -4.59
CA ASP A 313 4.57 -19.34 -4.48
C ASP A 313 3.59 -19.05 -3.32
N GLU A 314 4.10 -18.62 -2.14
CA GLU A 314 3.27 -18.19 -0.99
C GLU A 314 2.36 -17.01 -1.37
N ILE A 315 2.90 -16.02 -2.08
CA ILE A 315 2.13 -14.85 -2.53
C ILE A 315 0.99 -15.26 -3.46
N ILE A 316 1.27 -16.16 -4.43
CA ILE A 316 0.27 -16.66 -5.39
C ILE A 316 -0.80 -17.49 -4.68
N ALA A 317 -0.39 -18.39 -3.77
CA ALA A 317 -1.31 -19.20 -2.98
C ALA A 317 -2.26 -18.30 -2.16
N GLY A 318 -1.71 -17.26 -1.51
CA GLY A 318 -2.50 -16.28 -0.77
C GLY A 318 -3.52 -15.54 -1.65
N PHE A 319 -3.16 -15.18 -2.88
CA PHE A 319 -4.12 -14.58 -3.82
C PHE A 319 -5.22 -15.56 -4.24
N ILE A 320 -4.87 -16.82 -4.50
CA ILE A 320 -5.84 -17.87 -4.88
C ILE A 320 -6.87 -18.05 -3.76
N GLU A 321 -6.40 -18.09 -2.52
CA GLU A 321 -7.26 -18.30 -1.35
C GLU A 321 -8.15 -17.09 -1.05
N ASP A 322 -7.56 -15.87 -1.04
CA ASP A 322 -8.25 -14.68 -0.56
C ASP A 322 -9.09 -13.96 -1.62
N ASP A 323 -8.63 -13.93 -2.88
CA ASP A 323 -9.13 -12.98 -3.86
C ASP A 323 -9.62 -13.61 -5.17
N LEU A 324 -9.10 -14.77 -5.56
CA LEU A 324 -9.39 -15.36 -6.88
C LEU A 324 -10.88 -15.64 -7.12
N PRO A 325 -11.68 -16.12 -6.14
CA PRO A 325 -13.11 -16.29 -6.34
C PRO A 325 -13.83 -14.99 -6.70
N ALA A 326 -13.56 -13.91 -5.96
CA ALA A 326 -14.12 -12.59 -6.22
C ALA A 326 -13.61 -12.01 -7.54
N GLN A 327 -12.32 -12.21 -7.87
CA GLN A 327 -11.73 -11.77 -9.13
C GLN A 327 -12.41 -12.45 -10.33
N LYS A 328 -12.63 -13.76 -10.27
CA LYS A 328 -13.36 -14.51 -11.33
C LYS A 328 -14.80 -14.01 -11.51
N ALA A 329 -15.48 -13.66 -10.41
CA ALA A 329 -16.82 -13.07 -10.48
C ALA A 329 -16.81 -11.70 -11.18
N LEU A 330 -15.82 -10.85 -10.91
CA LEU A 330 -15.64 -9.55 -11.59
C LEU A 330 -15.37 -9.73 -13.10
N VAL A 331 -14.55 -10.72 -13.47
CA VAL A 331 -14.28 -11.04 -14.88
C VAL A 331 -15.57 -11.50 -15.59
N ALA A 332 -16.33 -12.41 -14.97
CA ALA A 332 -17.58 -12.94 -15.52
C ALA A 332 -18.66 -11.85 -15.69
N ALA A 333 -18.69 -10.87 -14.78
CA ALA A 333 -19.58 -9.71 -14.89
C ALA A 333 -19.16 -8.68 -15.96
N GLY A 334 -18.05 -8.92 -16.69
CA GLY A 334 -17.48 -7.95 -17.63
C GLY A 334 -16.83 -6.73 -16.98
N GLU A 335 -16.69 -6.74 -15.67
CA GLU A 335 -16.19 -5.61 -14.88
C GLU A 335 -14.65 -5.60 -14.74
N ALA A 336 -13.97 -6.70 -15.03
CA ALA A 336 -12.52 -6.86 -14.88
C ALA A 336 -11.77 -7.06 -16.22
N GLY A 337 -12.46 -6.98 -17.35
CA GLY A 337 -11.85 -7.15 -18.68
C GLY A 337 -10.91 -5.99 -19.03
N VAL A 338 -9.75 -6.32 -19.56
CA VAL A 338 -8.84 -5.40 -20.24
C VAL A 338 -9.57 -4.89 -21.49
N ARG A 339 -10.02 -3.64 -21.48
CA ARG A 339 -10.15 -2.92 -22.75
C ARG A 339 -8.75 -2.39 -23.07
N ALA A 340 -8.25 -2.85 -24.19
CA ALA A 340 -6.96 -2.50 -24.79
C ALA A 340 -6.77 -0.99 -24.88
#